data_d93bbdd4e073a38687b499ec7884a422
#
_entry.id   d93bbdd4e073a38687b499ec7884a422
#
_cell.length_a   1.000
_cell.length_b   1.000
_cell.length_c   1.000
_cell.angle_alpha   90.00
_cell.angle_beta   90.00
_cell.angle_gamma   90.00
#
_symmetry.space_group_name_H-M   'P 1'
#
loop_
_entity.id
_entity.type
_entity.pdbx_description
1 polymer ?
#
loop_
_entity_poly.entity_id
_entity_poly.type
_entity_poly.pdbx_seq_one_letter_code
_entity_poly.pdbx_strand_id
1 'polypeptide(L)'
;AYELGIINRVTDGPALEAALQLAAAIGANGPLAVKASKQVIVESRLWPEDQMWKKQQEIVGPVFVSEDAREGAAAFAEKRAPNWKGK
;
A
#
# COMPACT_ATOMS: atom_id res chain seq x y z
N ALA A 1 7.01 4.15 23.61
CA ALA A 1 6.18 4.53 22.47
C ALA A 1 6.21 3.49 21.36
N TYR A 2 7.38 2.95 21.04
CA TYR A 2 7.51 1.88 20.03
C TYR A 2 6.74 0.60 20.45
N GLU A 3 6.93 0.17 21.68
CA GLU A 3 6.28 -1.03 22.19
C GLU A 3 4.75 -0.88 22.28
N LEU A 4 4.26 0.35 22.45
CA LEU A 4 2.83 0.64 22.48
C LEU A 4 2.20 0.83 21.10
N GLY A 5 2.99 0.76 20.03
CA GLY A 5 2.50 0.94 18.68
C GLY A 5 2.21 2.39 18.30
N ILE A 6 2.65 3.36 19.08
CA ILE A 6 2.47 4.79 18.76
C ILE A 6 3.41 5.20 17.62
N ILE A 7 4.61 4.62 17.58
CA ILE A 7 5.58 4.84 16.52
C ILE A 7 6.00 3.52 15.89
N ASN A 8 6.46 3.55 14.65
CA ASN A 8 6.80 2.36 13.87
C ASN A 8 8.24 1.90 14.09
N ARG A 9 9.16 2.84 14.29
CA ARG A 9 10.60 2.54 14.41
C ARG A 9 11.29 3.50 15.37
N VAL A 10 12.35 3.00 15.96
CA VAL A 10 13.29 3.81 16.75
C VAL A 10 14.63 3.78 16.02
N THR A 11 15.29 4.94 15.89
CA THR A 11 16.57 5.05 15.20
C THR A 11 17.62 5.69 16.10
N ASP A 12 18.87 5.35 15.89
CA ASP A 12 20.01 5.98 16.59
C ASP A 12 20.52 7.21 15.83
N GLY A 13 20.08 7.39 14.58
CA GLY A 13 20.44 8.52 13.71
C GLY A 13 19.31 9.50 13.51
N PRO A 14 19.43 10.40 12.50
CA PRO A 14 18.36 11.35 12.18
C PRO A 14 17.06 10.66 11.81
N ALA A 15 15.98 11.05 12.46
CA ALA A 15 14.65 10.46 12.20
C ALA A 15 14.19 10.71 10.76
N LEU A 16 14.55 11.85 10.17
CA LEU A 16 14.18 12.18 8.79
C LEU A 16 14.72 11.17 7.78
N GLU A 17 15.98 10.76 7.93
CA GLU A 17 16.59 9.77 7.03
C GLU A 17 15.86 8.43 7.09
N ALA A 18 15.55 7.94 8.28
CA ALA A 18 14.80 6.70 8.47
C ALA A 18 13.37 6.82 7.93
N ALA A 19 12.74 7.97 8.12
CA ALA A 19 11.40 8.23 7.58
C ALA A 19 11.40 8.23 6.05
N LEU A 20 12.42 8.83 5.41
CA LEU A 20 12.55 8.82 3.96
C LEU A 20 12.79 7.43 3.39
N GLN A 21 13.58 6.62 4.09
CA GLN A 21 13.79 5.22 3.69
C GLN A 21 12.49 4.42 3.75
N LEU A 22 11.70 4.59 4.80
CA LEU A 22 10.40 3.93 4.92
C LEU A 22 9.43 4.41 3.85
N ALA A 23 9.39 5.71 3.60
CA ALA A 23 8.57 6.29 2.55
C ALA A 23 8.95 5.76 1.17
N ALA A 24 10.25 5.62 0.88
CA ALA A 24 10.73 5.06 -0.37
C ALA A 24 10.32 3.60 -0.54
N ALA A 25 10.38 2.80 0.52
CA ALA A 25 9.94 1.41 0.50
C ALA A 25 8.44 1.30 0.19
N ILE A 26 7.63 2.16 0.78
CA ILE A 26 6.19 2.22 0.48
C ILE A 26 5.95 2.66 -0.96
N GLY A 27 6.64 3.71 -1.39
CA GLY A 27 6.51 4.29 -2.72
C GLY A 27 7.02 3.42 -3.87
N ALA A 28 7.81 2.39 -3.58
CA ALA A 28 8.25 1.43 -4.58
C ALA A 28 7.14 0.47 -5.02
N ASN A 29 6.04 0.41 -4.28
CA ASN A 29 4.89 -0.43 -4.61
C ASN A 29 3.93 0.30 -5.57
N GLY A 30 3.04 -0.45 -6.20
CA GLY A 30 2.07 0.13 -7.13
C GLY A 30 1.20 1.20 -6.45
N PRO A 31 1.15 2.42 -6.99
CA PRO A 31 0.46 3.54 -6.32
C PRO A 31 -1.04 3.30 -6.14
N LEU A 32 -1.70 2.68 -7.09
CA LEU A 32 -3.13 2.35 -6.95
C LEU A 32 -3.38 1.37 -5.81
N ALA A 33 -2.52 0.36 -5.68
CA ALA A 33 -2.64 -0.64 -4.62
C ALA A 33 -2.36 -0.02 -3.24
N VAL A 34 -1.34 0.84 -3.14
CA VAL A 34 -1.02 1.55 -1.89
C VAL A 34 -2.20 2.42 -1.47
N LYS A 35 -2.77 3.18 -2.40
CA LYS A 35 -3.92 4.05 -2.12
C LYS A 35 -5.15 3.24 -1.68
N ALA A 36 -5.46 2.17 -2.41
CA ALA A 36 -6.60 1.32 -2.08
C ALA A 36 -6.43 0.64 -0.72
N SER A 37 -5.23 0.16 -0.41
CA SER A 37 -4.93 -0.48 0.89
C SER A 37 -5.14 0.49 2.04
N LYS A 38 -4.64 1.71 1.91
CA LYS A 38 -4.83 2.74 2.93
C LYS A 38 -6.32 3.06 3.11
N GLN A 39 -7.05 3.18 2.02
CA GLN A 39 -8.48 3.46 2.06
C GLN A 39 -9.24 2.36 2.81
N VAL A 40 -8.96 1.09 2.52
CA VAL A 40 -9.57 -0.03 3.24
C VAL A 40 -9.27 0.03 4.73
N ILE A 41 -8.00 0.25 5.08
CA ILE A 41 -7.59 0.30 6.49
C ILE A 41 -8.29 1.43 7.24
N VAL A 42 -8.38 2.60 6.65
CA VAL A 42 -8.96 3.78 7.30
C VAL A 42 -10.49 3.68 7.39
N GLU A 43 -11.14 3.27 6.31
CA GLU A 43 -12.61 3.30 6.24
C GLU A 43 -13.28 2.05 6.84
N SER A 44 -12.60 0.90 6.83
CA SER A 44 -13.17 -0.36 7.29
C SER A 44 -13.63 -0.35 8.74
N ARG A 45 -13.06 0.50 9.55
CA ARG A 45 -13.44 0.65 10.96
C ARG A 45 -14.90 1.06 11.14
N LEU A 46 -15.48 1.69 10.13
CA LEU A 46 -16.84 2.22 10.16
C LEU A 46 -17.83 1.32 9.40
N TRP A 47 -17.37 0.24 8.80
CA TRP A 47 -18.23 -0.62 8.01
C TRP A 47 -18.94 -1.65 8.88
N PRO A 48 -20.22 -1.94 8.60
CA PRO A 48 -20.89 -3.10 9.20
C PRO A 48 -20.16 -4.39 8.81
N GLU A 49 -20.08 -5.34 9.74
CA GLU A 49 -19.35 -6.59 9.53
C GLU A 49 -19.85 -7.37 8.32
N ASP A 50 -21.16 -7.39 8.11
CA ASP A 50 -21.80 -8.10 7.00
C ASP A 50 -21.55 -7.45 5.63
N GLN A 51 -21.01 -6.22 5.60
CA GLN A 51 -20.73 -5.49 4.36
C GLN A 51 -19.24 -5.33 4.08
N MET A 52 -18.38 -5.82 4.98
CA MET A 52 -16.92 -5.62 4.85
C MET A 52 -16.36 -6.12 3.52
N TRP A 53 -16.67 -7.34 3.15
CA TRP A 53 -16.16 -7.93 1.91
C TRP A 53 -16.66 -7.20 0.66
N LYS A 54 -17.93 -6.83 0.64
CA LYS A 54 -18.51 -6.10 -0.49
C LYS A 54 -17.84 -4.74 -0.66
N LYS A 55 -17.71 -3.99 0.43
CA LYS A 55 -17.10 -2.65 0.39
C LYS A 55 -15.62 -2.71 0.03
N GLN A 56 -14.90 -3.70 0.55
CA GLN A 56 -13.51 -3.91 0.20
C GLN A 56 -13.36 -4.21 -1.30
N GLN A 57 -14.21 -5.07 -1.86
CA GLN A 57 -14.16 -5.39 -3.28
C GLN A 57 -14.44 -4.20 -4.17
N GLU A 58 -15.32 -3.29 -3.76
CA GLU A 58 -15.58 -2.06 -4.49
C GLU A 58 -14.33 -1.17 -4.60
N ILE A 59 -13.51 -1.16 -3.56
CA ILE A 59 -12.28 -0.36 -3.49
C ILE A 59 -11.13 -1.04 -4.23
N VAL A 60 -10.91 -2.34 -4.01
CA VAL A 60 -9.74 -3.04 -4.54
C VAL A 60 -9.98 -3.65 -5.93
N GLY A 61 -11.22 -3.91 -6.29
CA GLY A 61 -11.56 -4.51 -7.59
C GLY A 61 -10.93 -3.78 -8.77
N PRO A 62 -11.09 -2.45 -8.88
CA PRO A 62 -10.47 -1.68 -9.97
C PRO A 62 -8.96 -1.79 -10.05
N VAL A 63 -8.28 -2.01 -8.91
CA VAL A 63 -6.83 -2.18 -8.88
C VAL A 63 -6.40 -3.44 -9.63
N PHE A 64 -7.14 -4.53 -9.46
CA PHE A 64 -6.80 -5.82 -10.09
C PHE A 64 -6.93 -5.81 -11.62
N VAL A 65 -7.75 -4.92 -12.17
CA VAL A 65 -7.92 -4.78 -13.62
C VAL A 65 -7.15 -3.61 -14.20
N SER A 66 -6.33 -2.92 -13.41
CA SER A 66 -5.55 -1.77 -13.83
C SER A 66 -4.37 -2.14 -14.72
N GLU A 67 -3.84 -1.17 -15.45
CA GLU A 67 -2.61 -1.34 -16.21
C GLU A 67 -1.43 -1.66 -15.28
N ASP A 68 -1.38 -1.01 -14.12
CA ASP A 68 -0.33 -1.26 -13.12
C ASP A 68 -0.37 -2.68 -12.57
N ALA A 69 -1.55 -3.30 -12.45
CA ALA A 69 -1.65 -4.70 -12.05
C ALA A 69 -0.98 -5.63 -13.08
N ARG A 70 -1.18 -5.34 -14.36
CA ARG A 70 -0.52 -6.09 -15.44
C ARG A 70 0.99 -5.86 -15.43
N GLU A 71 1.39 -4.61 -15.27
CA GLU A 71 2.81 -4.26 -15.17
C GLU A 71 3.50 -4.96 -14.00
N GLY A 72 2.86 -4.95 -12.84
CA GLY A 72 3.40 -5.63 -11.66
C GLY A 72 3.60 -7.12 -11.87
N ALA A 73 2.62 -7.77 -12.48
CA ALA A 73 2.70 -9.19 -12.80
C ALA A 73 3.81 -9.48 -13.82
N ALA A 74 3.90 -8.66 -14.87
CA ALA A 74 4.93 -8.81 -15.90
C ALA A 74 6.32 -8.57 -15.33
N ALA A 75 6.49 -7.51 -14.54
CA ALA A 75 7.77 -7.17 -13.92
C ALA A 75 8.25 -8.29 -12.98
N PHE A 76 7.32 -8.87 -12.21
CA PHE A 76 7.63 -9.98 -11.33
C PHE A 76 8.11 -11.21 -12.12
N ALA A 77 7.39 -11.56 -13.18
CA ALA A 77 7.75 -12.71 -14.04
C ALA A 77 9.09 -12.50 -14.73
N GLU A 78 9.38 -11.28 -15.15
CA GLU A 78 10.62 -10.92 -15.85
C GLU A 78 11.77 -10.57 -14.91
N LYS A 79 11.53 -10.58 -13.61
CA LYS A 79 12.52 -10.25 -12.55
C LYS A 79 13.17 -8.88 -12.76
N ARG A 80 12.34 -7.89 -13.07
CA ARG A 80 12.76 -6.49 -13.23
C ARG A 80 11.93 -5.59 -12.33
N ALA A 81 12.41 -4.36 -12.15
CA ALA A 81 11.63 -3.35 -11.45
C ALA A 81 10.39 -2.97 -12.27
N PRO A 82 9.24 -2.81 -11.65
CA PRO A 82 8.04 -2.35 -12.35
C PRO A 82 8.12 -0.87 -12.69
N ASN A 83 7.42 -0.49 -13.75
CA ASN A 83 7.28 0.89 -14.17
C ASN A 83 5.83 1.34 -13.96
N TRP A 84 5.55 1.85 -12.77
CA TRP A 84 4.20 2.23 -12.39
C TRP A 84 3.73 3.49 -13.12
N LYS A 85 2.50 3.47 -13.60
CA LYS A 85 1.88 4.61 -14.30
C LYS A 85 0.75 5.26 -13.52
N GLY A 86 0.30 4.64 -12.45
CA GLY A 86 -0.81 5.15 -11.63
C GLY A 86 -2.18 4.94 -12.26
N LYS A 87 -2.30 3.97 -13.16
CA LYS A 87 -3.57 3.68 -13.81
C LYS A 87 -3.69 2.22 -14.23
#